data_c67aa55f2fde5f9ade13181e6cf1d984
#
_entry.id   c67aa55f2fde5f9ade13181e6cf1d984
#
_cell.length_a   1.000
_cell.length_b   1.000
_cell.length_c   1.000
_cell.angle_alpha   90.00
_cell.angle_beta   90.00
_cell.angle_gamma   90.00
#
_symmetry.space_group_name_H-M   'P 1'
#
loop_
_entity.id
_entity.type
_entity.pdbx_description
1 polymer ?
#
loop_
_entity_poly.entity_id
_entity_poly.type
_entity_poly.pdbx_seq_one_letter_code
_entity_poly.pdbx_strand_id
1 'polypeptide(L)'
;MKDLVELPGGKLLAVGDFTRVNGEAHTGTVLIDTKTGAVDPSWTLQIRNGSFNRVTVKSAKLVGDTIYLAGAFTHLSNGSTRVYARNGARVSLTGTPDRTWNPEFNGTVVDLDVDENASYYYAAGFFTRVHDRSAENAARVSTSAGAALDQSWTFRHSFYTGKYQQTVTAARGRVYFGGSQHSLFGYNADTMTRTSGSIVMANGGDLQASTRSASGVLYASCHCSDFTFQDAYRYFELGTTWTRADEIQWVGGWDEATGKQLGWTPYRLASQRSTGGWALEMADDGALWAGGDFTRSFTTRTTSQWSGGFVRMPTRRAAPATPASVRSSEGNAQQVTLHWSTVPGAASYEILRDDRTVATTSSTSVTVPLAGNNRFFVRAVSAEGLRGASTPVYSVASDGSALTPEDSTLLVAEDATWSYHWSTDAVAADWTQPTFDDSSWPRGAAPIGYGAPTLGTKLTPGAAKSRPVTTYARTPFTLADPRAIGGVNVTVTADDGAVVYVNGTEVARQRMGEGPVSAGTFANASVSTPAARADRRTVF
;
A
#
# COMPACT_ATOMS: atom_id res chain seq x y z
N MET A 1 9.43 23.70 8.04
CA MET A 1 10.10 23.25 6.80
C MET A 1 9.43 21.96 6.35
N LYS A 2 9.22 21.77 5.05
CA LYS A 2 8.55 20.60 4.48
C LYS A 2 9.41 19.91 3.44
N ASP A 3 10.15 20.69 2.64
CA ASP A 3 10.98 20.16 1.60
C ASP A 3 12.21 21.07 1.38
N LEU A 4 13.25 20.53 0.76
CA LEU A 4 14.51 21.19 0.43
C LEU A 4 14.91 20.85 -1.00
N VAL A 5 15.28 21.84 -1.78
CA VAL A 5 15.71 21.66 -3.17
C VAL A 5 17.06 22.36 -3.39
N GLU A 6 18.06 21.61 -3.81
CA GLU A 6 19.32 22.20 -4.24
C GLU A 6 19.14 22.94 -5.55
N LEU A 7 19.68 24.16 -5.61
CA LEU A 7 19.72 25.01 -6.80
C LEU A 7 21.16 25.27 -7.24
N PRO A 8 21.38 25.58 -8.51
CA PRO A 8 22.71 25.93 -9.01
C PRO A 8 23.38 27.05 -8.19
N GLY A 9 24.68 27.04 -8.14
CA GLY A 9 25.47 28.06 -7.46
C GLY A 9 25.59 27.91 -5.95
N GLY A 10 25.36 26.69 -5.42
CA GLY A 10 25.47 26.41 -3.99
C GLY A 10 24.34 27.04 -3.19
N LYS A 11 23.14 27.01 -3.72
CA LYS A 11 21.93 27.51 -3.09
C LYS A 11 21.01 26.36 -2.71
N LEU A 12 20.25 26.55 -1.63
CA LEU A 12 19.27 25.63 -1.14
C LEU A 12 17.92 26.35 -0.96
N LEU A 13 16.92 25.96 -1.71
CA LEU A 13 15.57 26.44 -1.53
C LEU A 13 14.88 25.61 -0.45
N ALA A 14 14.53 26.24 0.67
CA ALA A 14 13.71 25.62 1.70
C ALA A 14 12.25 26.05 1.55
N VAL A 15 11.33 25.06 1.58
CA VAL A 15 9.89 25.33 1.50
C VAL A 15 9.16 24.80 2.73
N GLY A 16 7.99 25.35 3.05
CA GLY A 16 7.27 24.94 4.25
C GLY A 16 6.05 25.78 4.60
N ASP A 17 5.74 25.79 5.90
CA ASP A 17 4.64 26.56 6.50
C ASP A 17 5.13 27.67 7.45
N PHE A 18 6.38 28.02 7.35
CA PHE A 18 6.98 29.12 8.11
C PHE A 18 6.59 30.49 7.52
N THR A 19 6.62 31.51 8.37
CA THR A 19 6.35 32.92 8.01
C THR A 19 7.54 33.82 8.28
N ARG A 20 8.55 33.30 8.98
CA ARG A 20 9.79 34.03 9.33
C ARG A 20 10.99 33.09 9.31
N VAL A 21 12.13 33.63 8.91
CA VAL A 21 13.45 33.00 9.02
C VAL A 21 14.43 34.02 9.57
N ASN A 22 15.15 33.69 10.65
CA ASN A 22 16.09 34.59 11.34
C ASN A 22 15.47 35.95 11.73
N GLY A 23 14.17 35.98 12.04
CA GLY A 23 13.46 37.20 12.41
C GLY A 23 12.86 37.99 11.24
N GLU A 24 13.27 37.73 10.00
CA GLU A 24 12.77 38.39 8.80
C GLU A 24 11.56 37.66 8.20
N ALA A 25 10.73 38.40 7.46
CA ALA A 25 9.49 37.85 6.88
C ALA A 25 9.80 37.02 5.63
N HIS A 26 9.55 35.70 5.72
CA HIS A 26 9.65 34.76 4.62
C HIS A 26 8.46 33.81 4.68
N THR A 27 7.53 33.92 3.74
CA THR A 27 6.31 33.11 3.77
C THR A 27 6.40 31.93 2.80
N GLY A 28 6.57 30.75 3.38
CA GLY A 28 6.50 29.47 2.65
C GLY A 28 7.74 29.10 1.85
N THR A 29 8.62 30.03 1.50
CA THR A 29 9.89 29.78 0.78
C THR A 29 11.00 30.69 1.26
N VAL A 30 12.24 30.18 1.25
CA VAL A 30 13.46 30.96 1.52
C VAL A 30 14.63 30.32 0.78
N LEU A 31 15.51 31.14 0.20
CA LEU A 31 16.74 30.69 -0.41
C LEU A 31 17.91 30.87 0.57
N ILE A 32 18.73 29.84 0.69
CA ILE A 32 19.84 29.77 1.64
C ILE A 32 21.15 29.54 0.86
N ASP A 33 22.18 30.23 1.20
CA ASP A 33 23.53 29.93 0.75
C ASP A 33 24.08 28.73 1.53
N THR A 34 24.45 27.65 0.84
CA THR A 34 24.85 26.37 1.49
C THR A 34 26.20 26.46 2.20
N LYS A 35 27.05 27.41 1.86
CA LYS A 35 28.37 27.57 2.49
C LYS A 35 28.30 28.36 3.78
N THR A 36 27.43 29.38 3.82
CA THR A 36 27.37 30.32 4.95
C THR A 36 26.16 30.06 5.84
N GLY A 37 25.14 29.37 5.35
CA GLY A 37 23.82 29.22 6.02
C GLY A 37 23.02 30.53 6.01
N ALA A 38 23.48 31.58 5.35
CA ALA A 38 22.80 32.87 5.29
C ALA A 38 21.62 32.83 4.32
N VAL A 39 20.57 33.59 4.66
CA VAL A 39 19.44 33.82 3.75
C VAL A 39 19.92 34.67 2.59
N ASP A 40 19.60 34.26 1.36
CA ASP A 40 19.90 34.99 0.16
C ASP A 40 18.87 36.12 -0.07
N PRO A 41 19.28 37.40 0.00
CA PRO A 41 18.34 38.51 -0.14
C PRO A 41 17.77 38.69 -1.55
N SER A 42 18.36 38.04 -2.55
CA SER A 42 17.83 38.07 -3.92
C SER A 42 16.52 37.31 -4.09
N TRP A 43 16.18 36.40 -3.15
CA TRP A 43 14.93 35.64 -3.16
C TRP A 43 13.80 36.47 -2.56
N THR A 44 13.00 37.07 -3.41
CA THR A 44 11.93 37.99 -3.02
C THR A 44 10.52 37.43 -3.31
N LEU A 45 10.41 36.14 -3.62
CA LEU A 45 9.12 35.47 -3.87
C LEU A 45 8.23 35.55 -2.63
N GLN A 46 7.04 36.10 -2.80
CA GLN A 46 5.97 36.16 -1.82
C GLN A 46 4.85 35.23 -2.22
N ILE A 47 4.41 34.40 -1.29
CA ILE A 47 3.29 33.45 -1.49
C ILE A 47 2.16 33.82 -0.55
N ARG A 48 0.91 33.76 -1.05
CA ARG A 48 -0.30 34.08 -0.29
C ARG A 48 -1.38 33.03 -0.51
N ASN A 49 -2.21 32.85 0.48
CA ASN A 49 -3.43 32.05 0.40
C ASN A 49 -4.63 32.97 0.65
N GLY A 50 -5.40 33.28 -0.41
CA GLY A 50 -6.58 34.11 -0.32
C GLY A 50 -7.80 33.40 0.29
N SER A 51 -7.75 32.07 0.41
CA SER A 51 -8.83 31.27 1.01
C SER A 51 -8.63 31.02 2.50
N PHE A 52 -7.39 31.03 2.96
CA PHE A 52 -7.00 30.76 4.34
C PHE A 52 -5.82 31.66 4.73
N ASN A 53 -5.76 32.07 5.98
CA ASN A 53 -4.65 32.90 6.51
C ASN A 53 -3.32 32.14 6.67
N ARG A 54 -3.22 30.94 6.12
CA ARG A 54 -2.04 30.09 6.23
C ARG A 54 -1.57 29.65 4.83
N VAL A 55 -0.31 29.89 4.55
CA VAL A 55 0.40 29.36 3.38
C VAL A 55 1.16 28.11 3.82
N THR A 56 1.10 27.08 3.01
CA THR A 56 2.00 25.94 3.13
C THR A 56 2.51 25.59 1.73
N VAL A 57 3.81 25.59 1.53
CA VAL A 57 4.45 24.94 0.38
C VAL A 57 4.90 23.57 0.86
N LYS A 58 4.38 22.53 0.26
CA LYS A 58 4.55 21.14 0.70
C LYS A 58 5.73 20.45 0.06
N SER A 59 5.89 20.65 -1.24
CA SER A 59 6.94 20.04 -2.05
C SER A 59 7.39 21.00 -3.15
N ALA A 60 8.64 20.86 -3.58
CA ALA A 60 9.25 21.62 -4.66
C ALA A 60 10.18 20.73 -5.48
N LYS A 61 10.31 21.01 -6.77
CA LYS A 61 11.19 20.27 -7.67
C LYS A 61 11.83 21.20 -8.68
N LEU A 62 13.14 21.11 -8.80
CA LEU A 62 13.90 21.78 -9.88
C LEU A 62 13.98 20.87 -11.10
N VAL A 63 13.59 21.40 -12.27
CA VAL A 63 13.75 20.74 -13.57
C VAL A 63 14.28 21.75 -14.57
N GLY A 64 15.51 21.58 -15.03
CA GLY A 64 16.20 22.61 -15.79
C GLY A 64 16.30 23.92 -14.98
N ASP A 65 15.79 25.01 -15.54
CA ASP A 65 15.76 26.34 -14.89
C ASP A 65 14.39 26.66 -14.27
N THR A 66 13.53 25.68 -14.14
CA THR A 66 12.16 25.84 -13.62
C THR A 66 11.99 25.13 -12.29
N ILE A 67 11.49 25.86 -11.28
CA ILE A 67 11.12 25.31 -9.98
C ILE A 67 9.60 25.14 -9.96
N TYR A 68 9.13 23.91 -9.83
CA TYR A 68 7.74 23.57 -9.58
C TYR A 68 7.44 23.56 -8.08
N LEU A 69 6.28 24.09 -7.70
CA LEU A 69 5.85 24.22 -6.32
C LEU A 69 4.47 23.58 -6.14
N ALA A 70 4.30 22.87 -5.04
CA ALA A 70 3.02 22.28 -4.63
C ALA A 70 2.69 22.68 -3.19
N GLY A 71 1.40 22.81 -2.87
CA GLY A 71 1.03 23.16 -1.50
C GLY A 71 -0.42 23.59 -1.31
N ALA A 72 -0.61 24.52 -0.36
CA ALA A 72 -1.85 25.21 -0.08
C ALA A 72 -1.62 26.73 -0.17
N PHE A 73 -1.83 27.27 -1.36
CA PHE A 73 -1.66 28.69 -1.68
C PHE A 73 -2.54 29.11 -2.87
N THR A 74 -2.67 30.40 -3.12
CA THR A 74 -3.51 30.92 -4.23
C THR A 74 -2.84 31.97 -5.08
N HIS A 75 -1.78 32.63 -4.59
CA HIS A 75 -1.11 33.70 -5.33
C HIS A 75 0.39 33.71 -5.05
N LEU A 76 1.14 34.02 -6.09
CA LEU A 76 2.57 34.29 -6.02
C LEU A 76 2.84 35.69 -6.51
N SER A 77 3.84 36.38 -5.93
CA SER A 77 4.32 37.65 -6.45
C SER A 77 5.82 37.78 -6.24
N ASN A 78 6.49 38.41 -7.22
CA ASN A 78 7.89 38.80 -7.15
C ASN A 78 8.04 40.21 -7.77
N GLY A 79 8.38 41.18 -6.96
CA GLY A 79 8.31 42.58 -7.37
C GLY A 79 6.92 43.00 -7.83
N SER A 80 6.82 43.54 -9.04
CA SER A 80 5.53 43.92 -9.65
C SER A 80 4.76 42.76 -10.29
N THR A 81 5.37 41.60 -10.44
CA THR A 81 4.71 40.42 -11.04
C THR A 81 3.85 39.72 -10.00
N ARG A 82 2.56 39.71 -10.21
CA ARG A 82 1.58 38.97 -9.41
C ARG A 82 0.84 37.97 -10.28
N VAL A 83 0.74 36.73 -9.80
CA VAL A 83 0.12 35.61 -10.51
C VAL A 83 -0.86 34.90 -9.59
N TYR A 84 -2.05 34.62 -10.08
CA TYR A 84 -2.96 33.65 -9.47
C TYR A 84 -2.48 32.25 -9.86
N ALA A 85 -2.19 31.42 -8.88
CA ALA A 85 -1.83 30.01 -9.05
C ALA A 85 -2.29 29.25 -7.82
N ARG A 86 -3.23 28.32 -8.02
CA ARG A 86 -3.90 27.62 -6.93
C ARG A 86 -3.29 26.26 -6.69
N ASN A 87 -2.62 26.11 -5.55
CA ASN A 87 -2.05 24.88 -4.99
C ASN A 87 -0.97 24.20 -5.85
N GLY A 88 -0.70 24.72 -7.04
CA GLY A 88 0.39 24.32 -7.92
C GLY A 88 0.88 25.56 -8.69
N ALA A 89 2.20 25.73 -8.80
CA ALA A 89 2.82 26.85 -9.51
C ALA A 89 4.18 26.45 -10.05
N ARG A 90 4.72 27.27 -10.97
CA ARG A 90 6.13 27.21 -11.32
C ARG A 90 6.76 28.60 -11.33
N VAL A 91 8.03 28.65 -10.99
CA VAL A 91 8.82 29.88 -10.94
C VAL A 91 10.19 29.65 -11.57
N SER A 92 10.85 30.71 -11.99
CA SER A 92 12.26 30.65 -12.43
C SER A 92 13.22 30.45 -11.25
N LEU A 93 14.52 30.26 -11.54
CA LEU A 93 15.61 30.23 -10.54
C LEU A 93 15.70 31.49 -9.70
N THR A 94 15.14 32.62 -10.17
CA THR A 94 15.07 33.88 -9.44
C THR A 94 13.75 34.10 -8.71
N GLY A 95 12.89 33.09 -8.66
CA GLY A 95 11.58 33.17 -8.00
C GLY A 95 10.54 33.97 -8.80
N THR A 96 10.73 34.22 -10.10
CA THR A 96 9.73 34.90 -10.93
C THR A 96 8.60 33.95 -11.31
N PRO A 97 7.32 34.22 -10.91
CA PRO A 97 6.20 33.35 -11.20
C PRO A 97 5.84 33.32 -12.70
N ASP A 98 5.55 32.14 -13.21
CA ASP A 98 5.01 31.95 -14.55
C ASP A 98 3.49 32.17 -14.58
N ARG A 99 3.05 33.09 -15.46
CA ARG A 99 1.63 33.42 -15.65
C ARG A 99 0.89 32.45 -16.56
N THR A 100 1.59 31.62 -17.29
CA THR A 100 1.01 30.75 -18.32
C THR A 100 0.65 29.36 -17.80
N TRP A 101 1.14 29.02 -16.59
CA TRP A 101 0.95 27.68 -16.01
C TRP A 101 0.28 27.76 -14.64
N ASN A 102 -0.95 27.28 -14.56
CA ASN A 102 -1.74 27.21 -13.33
C ASN A 102 -2.75 26.04 -13.42
N PRO A 103 -2.50 24.92 -12.77
CA PRO A 103 -3.40 23.76 -12.81
C PRO A 103 -4.67 23.92 -11.97
N GLU A 104 -4.77 24.94 -11.15
CA GLU A 104 -5.94 25.24 -10.32
C GLU A 104 -6.46 24.05 -9.51
N PHE A 105 -5.60 23.36 -8.80
CA PHE A 105 -6.05 22.29 -7.90
C PHE A 105 -7.03 22.83 -6.85
N ASN A 106 -8.18 22.17 -6.68
CA ASN A 106 -9.19 22.61 -5.73
C ASN A 106 -8.89 22.26 -4.26
N GLY A 107 -7.85 21.45 -4.00
CA GLY A 107 -7.37 21.06 -2.67
C GLY A 107 -5.84 21.07 -2.60
N THR A 108 -5.31 20.89 -1.41
CA THR A 108 -3.86 20.89 -1.17
C THR A 108 -3.16 19.80 -1.99
N VAL A 109 -2.11 20.18 -2.71
CA VAL A 109 -1.15 19.24 -3.27
C VAL A 109 -0.08 18.97 -2.21
N VAL A 110 0.12 17.70 -1.87
CA VAL A 110 1.03 17.28 -0.79
C VAL A 110 2.42 17.02 -1.34
N ASP A 111 2.48 16.37 -2.50
CA ASP A 111 3.72 16.03 -3.15
C ASP A 111 3.63 16.19 -4.67
N LEU A 112 4.74 16.43 -5.30
CA LEU A 112 4.88 16.58 -6.74
C LEU A 112 6.13 15.87 -7.25
N ASP A 113 6.07 15.41 -8.47
CA ASP A 113 7.25 15.10 -9.26
C ASP A 113 7.04 15.48 -10.73
N VAL A 114 8.10 15.57 -11.50
CA VAL A 114 8.08 15.88 -12.92
C VAL A 114 8.91 14.84 -13.67
N ASP A 115 8.40 14.36 -14.79
CA ASP A 115 9.12 13.37 -15.58
C ASP A 115 10.45 13.92 -16.15
N GLU A 116 11.36 13.02 -16.47
CA GLU A 116 12.71 13.35 -16.96
C GLU A 116 12.71 14.22 -18.22
N ASN A 117 11.65 14.11 -19.04
CA ASN A 117 11.48 14.90 -20.26
C ASN A 117 10.79 16.25 -20.01
N ALA A 118 10.47 16.57 -18.77
CA ALA A 118 9.71 17.75 -18.38
C ALA A 118 8.38 17.92 -19.14
N SER A 119 7.73 16.82 -19.52
CA SER A 119 6.48 16.82 -20.27
C SER A 119 5.26 16.83 -19.36
N TYR A 120 5.37 16.17 -18.21
CA TYR A 120 4.29 16.02 -17.25
C TYR A 120 4.71 16.34 -15.82
N TYR A 121 3.86 17.08 -15.15
CA TYR A 121 3.85 17.29 -13.71
C TYR A 121 2.86 16.30 -13.09
N TYR A 122 3.32 15.52 -12.14
CA TYR A 122 2.50 14.59 -11.37
C TYR A 122 2.21 15.17 -9.99
N ALA A 123 0.98 15.06 -9.54
CA ALA A 123 0.52 15.58 -8.25
C ALA A 123 -0.14 14.50 -7.41
N ALA A 124 0.18 14.49 -6.12
CA ALA A 124 -0.47 13.71 -5.08
C ALA A 124 -1.03 14.63 -4.00
N GLY A 125 -2.26 14.42 -3.50
CA GLY A 125 -2.80 15.31 -2.48
C GLY A 125 -4.24 15.04 -2.06
N PHE A 126 -4.87 16.11 -1.56
CA PHE A 126 -6.27 16.11 -1.09
C PHE A 126 -7.25 16.69 -2.12
N PHE A 127 -6.78 17.09 -3.28
CA PHE A 127 -7.61 17.67 -4.33
C PHE A 127 -8.49 16.61 -5.01
N THR A 128 -9.61 17.06 -5.53
CA THR A 128 -10.53 16.23 -6.32
C THR A 128 -10.78 16.80 -7.72
N ARG A 129 -10.17 17.95 -8.04
CA ARG A 129 -10.27 18.62 -9.33
C ARG A 129 -8.98 19.33 -9.72
N VAL A 130 -8.72 19.34 -11.02
CA VAL A 130 -7.75 20.20 -11.72
C VAL A 130 -8.56 21.05 -12.70
N HIS A 131 -8.48 22.37 -12.59
CA HIS A 131 -9.45 23.28 -13.21
C HIS A 131 -10.88 22.86 -12.85
N ASP A 132 -11.74 22.66 -13.82
CA ASP A 132 -13.12 22.19 -13.68
C ASP A 132 -13.27 20.67 -13.83
N ARG A 133 -12.16 19.92 -14.08
CA ARG A 133 -12.16 18.50 -14.37
C ARG A 133 -11.90 17.67 -13.11
N SER A 134 -12.57 16.52 -13.04
CA SER A 134 -12.40 15.58 -11.93
C SER A 134 -10.99 14.99 -11.92
N ALA A 135 -10.40 14.90 -10.73
CA ALA A 135 -9.14 14.20 -10.45
C ALA A 135 -9.21 13.61 -9.04
N GLU A 136 -8.91 12.34 -8.91
CA GLU A 136 -9.12 11.57 -7.67
C GLU A 136 -7.86 11.53 -6.80
N ASN A 137 -7.46 12.70 -6.24
CA ASN A 137 -6.31 12.86 -5.33
C ASN A 137 -4.92 12.60 -5.96
N ALA A 138 -4.87 12.21 -7.22
CA ALA A 138 -3.66 12.12 -8.03
C ALA A 138 -3.95 12.63 -9.45
N ALA A 139 -2.98 13.30 -10.06
CA ALA A 139 -3.15 13.88 -11.38
C ALA A 139 -1.85 13.83 -12.18
N ARG A 140 -1.98 13.71 -13.51
CA ARG A 140 -0.94 13.98 -14.50
C ARG A 140 -1.35 15.24 -15.26
N VAL A 141 -0.53 16.28 -15.18
CA VAL A 141 -0.80 17.61 -15.76
C VAL A 141 0.32 17.95 -16.71
N SER A 142 -0.02 18.49 -17.89
CA SER A 142 0.98 18.96 -18.85
C SER A 142 1.81 20.10 -18.27
N THR A 143 3.11 20.07 -18.50
CA THR A 143 4.03 21.19 -18.19
C THR A 143 3.93 22.32 -19.21
N SER A 144 3.23 22.13 -20.34
CA SER A 144 2.97 23.19 -21.32
C SER A 144 2.08 24.28 -20.73
N ALA A 145 2.04 25.43 -21.37
CA ALA A 145 1.13 26.52 -21.00
C ALA A 145 -0.32 26.03 -20.90
N GLY A 146 -1.07 26.55 -19.91
CA GLY A 146 -2.42 26.13 -19.63
C GLY A 146 -2.55 24.93 -18.68
N ALA A 147 -1.46 24.22 -18.36
CA ALA A 147 -1.45 23.14 -17.36
C ALA A 147 -2.61 22.13 -17.54
N ALA A 148 -2.80 21.61 -18.74
CA ALA A 148 -3.91 20.74 -19.08
C ALA A 148 -3.85 19.40 -18.29
N LEU A 149 -4.96 19.02 -17.66
CA LEU A 149 -5.12 17.70 -17.05
C LEU A 149 -5.18 16.62 -18.14
N ASP A 150 -4.43 15.56 -17.96
CA ASP A 150 -4.63 14.34 -18.72
C ASP A 150 -5.95 13.67 -18.31
N GLN A 151 -6.93 13.72 -19.21
CA GLN A 151 -8.26 13.15 -18.98
C GLN A 151 -8.37 11.67 -19.37
N SER A 152 -7.34 11.10 -19.96
CA SER A 152 -7.31 9.68 -20.32
C SER A 152 -7.16 8.77 -19.10
N TRP A 153 -6.80 9.36 -17.97
CA TRP A 153 -6.50 8.63 -16.74
C TRP A 153 -7.19 9.22 -15.52
N THR A 154 -7.67 8.33 -14.66
CA THR A 154 -8.17 8.66 -13.31
C THR A 154 -7.61 7.66 -12.30
N PHE A 155 -7.08 8.17 -11.20
CA PHE A 155 -6.53 7.32 -10.14
C PHE A 155 -7.61 6.42 -9.53
N ARG A 156 -7.28 5.14 -9.37
CA ARG A 156 -8.16 4.16 -8.73
C ARG A 156 -7.67 3.82 -7.35
N HIS A 157 -8.40 4.25 -6.35
CA HIS A 157 -8.12 3.99 -4.95
C HIS A 157 -8.26 2.51 -4.58
N SER A 158 -7.50 2.08 -3.57
CA SER A 158 -7.60 0.73 -3.00
C SER A 158 -8.80 0.57 -2.05
N PHE A 159 -9.36 1.69 -1.59
CA PHE A 159 -10.49 1.77 -0.67
C PHE A 159 -11.28 3.06 -0.95
N TYR A 160 -12.53 3.15 -0.52
CA TYR A 160 -13.43 4.24 -0.93
C TYR A 160 -13.57 5.38 0.11
N THR A 161 -13.08 5.21 1.34
CA THR A 161 -13.07 6.27 2.38
C THR A 161 -11.66 6.72 2.71
N GLY A 162 -11.51 7.94 3.27
CA GLY A 162 -10.22 8.49 3.66
C GLY A 162 -9.25 8.69 2.49
N LYS A 163 -9.77 9.07 1.32
CA LYS A 163 -9.00 9.16 0.08
C LYS A 163 -8.09 10.39 0.10
N TYR A 164 -6.81 10.17 -0.04
CA TYR A 164 -5.78 11.15 -0.39
C TYR A 164 -4.51 10.44 -0.81
N GLN A 165 -3.63 11.11 -1.54
CA GLN A 165 -2.30 10.61 -1.86
C GLN A 165 -1.25 11.51 -1.19
N GLN A 166 -0.13 10.93 -0.75
CA GLN A 166 0.88 11.65 0.02
C GLN A 166 2.21 11.78 -0.72
N THR A 167 2.49 10.86 -1.63
CA THR A 167 3.75 10.87 -2.35
C THR A 167 3.58 10.46 -3.81
N VAL A 168 4.44 11.00 -4.65
CA VAL A 168 4.56 10.61 -6.05
C VAL A 168 6.04 10.61 -6.46
N THR A 169 6.45 9.60 -7.21
CA THR A 169 7.80 9.54 -7.79
C THR A 169 7.71 9.18 -9.26
N ALA A 170 8.17 10.06 -10.12
CA ALA A 170 8.37 9.80 -11.53
C ALA A 170 9.70 9.04 -11.72
N ALA A 171 9.63 7.91 -12.40
CA ALA A 171 10.71 7.00 -12.65
C ALA A 171 10.84 6.78 -14.16
N ARG A 172 11.88 6.06 -14.59
CA ARG A 172 12.11 5.78 -16.02
C ARG A 172 10.95 5.00 -16.63
N GLY A 173 10.10 5.67 -17.42
CA GLY A 173 8.92 5.06 -18.04
C GLY A 173 7.81 4.65 -17.08
N ARG A 174 7.89 5.05 -15.83
CA ARG A 174 6.88 4.76 -14.78
C ARG A 174 6.63 5.94 -13.87
N VAL A 175 5.49 5.91 -13.18
CA VAL A 175 5.19 6.81 -12.07
C VAL A 175 4.54 6.02 -10.94
N TYR A 176 4.95 6.31 -9.72
CA TYR A 176 4.47 5.65 -8.52
C TYR A 176 3.71 6.63 -7.63
N PHE A 177 2.53 6.22 -7.17
CA PHE A 177 1.73 6.99 -6.21
C PHE A 177 1.55 6.17 -4.94
N GLY A 178 1.78 6.83 -3.80
CA GLY A 178 1.54 6.27 -2.48
C GLY A 178 0.73 7.23 -1.61
N GLY A 179 -0.02 6.66 -0.64
CA GLY A 179 -0.80 7.53 0.22
C GLY A 179 -1.66 6.77 1.20
N SER A 180 -2.79 7.37 1.55
CA SER A 180 -3.81 6.73 2.36
C SER A 180 -4.25 5.44 1.69
N GLN A 181 -4.90 4.58 2.47
CA GLN A 181 -5.33 3.29 1.95
C GLN A 181 -4.18 2.31 1.73
N HIS A 182 -3.02 2.61 2.34
CA HIS A 182 -1.91 1.69 2.48
C HIS A 182 -1.32 1.21 1.14
N SER A 183 -1.54 1.96 0.06
CA SER A 183 -1.17 1.54 -1.28
C SER A 183 0.07 2.23 -1.83
N LEU A 184 0.86 1.48 -2.59
CA LEU A 184 1.86 1.98 -3.52
C LEU A 184 1.54 1.40 -4.89
N PHE A 185 1.09 2.25 -5.82
CA PHE A 185 0.68 1.84 -7.15
C PHE A 185 1.60 2.41 -8.22
N GLY A 186 2.12 1.53 -9.09
CA GLY A 186 2.94 1.88 -10.23
C GLY A 186 2.15 1.88 -11.53
N TYR A 187 2.40 2.89 -12.35
CA TYR A 187 1.77 3.09 -13.66
C TYR A 187 2.85 3.21 -14.73
N ASN A 188 2.56 2.74 -15.93
CA ASN A 188 3.35 3.07 -17.10
C ASN A 188 3.19 4.56 -17.41
N ALA A 189 4.27 5.30 -17.55
CA ALA A 189 4.23 6.76 -17.68
C ALA A 189 3.61 7.26 -18.99
N ASP A 190 3.65 6.46 -20.07
CA ASP A 190 3.07 6.84 -21.35
C ASP A 190 1.55 6.61 -21.38
N THR A 191 1.13 5.41 -21.01
CA THR A 191 -0.27 4.96 -21.12
C THR A 191 -1.09 5.19 -19.85
N MET A 192 -0.46 5.50 -18.73
CA MET A 192 -1.07 5.54 -17.39
C MET A 192 -1.84 4.28 -17.01
N THR A 193 -1.48 3.16 -17.61
CA THR A 193 -2.00 1.85 -17.21
C THR A 193 -1.30 1.40 -15.93
N ARG A 194 -2.07 0.98 -14.93
CA ARG A 194 -1.51 0.44 -13.68
C ARG A 194 -0.81 -0.89 -13.94
N THR A 195 0.47 -0.97 -13.60
CA THR A 195 1.36 -2.10 -13.89
C THR A 195 1.83 -2.85 -12.66
N SER A 196 1.72 -2.24 -11.49
CA SER A 196 2.09 -2.86 -10.22
C SER A 196 1.27 -2.30 -9.08
N GLY A 197 1.17 -3.09 -8.01
CA GLY A 197 0.52 -2.67 -6.78
C GLY A 197 1.12 -3.38 -5.58
N SER A 198 1.21 -2.65 -4.49
CA SER A 198 1.55 -3.17 -3.17
C SER A 198 0.62 -2.56 -2.15
N ILE A 199 0.14 -3.38 -1.24
CA ILE A 199 -0.65 -2.95 -0.08
C ILE A 199 0.14 -3.27 1.18
N VAL A 200 0.20 -2.32 2.10
CA VAL A 200 0.76 -2.52 3.43
C VAL A 200 -0.38 -2.83 4.40
N MET A 201 -0.26 -3.90 5.16
CA MET A 201 -1.29 -4.34 6.10
C MET A 201 -0.83 -4.25 7.55
N ALA A 202 -1.80 -4.12 8.36
CA ALA A 202 -2.09 -4.19 9.77
C ALA A 202 -1.96 -2.86 10.54
N ASN A 203 -0.83 -2.49 11.11
CA ASN A 203 -0.79 -1.37 12.06
C ASN A 203 -0.35 -0.07 11.39
N GLY A 204 -1.30 0.74 10.94
CA GLY A 204 -1.03 1.90 10.10
C GLY A 204 -0.79 1.46 8.66
N GLY A 205 -0.07 2.23 7.87
CA GLY A 205 0.34 1.77 6.55
C GLY A 205 0.34 2.82 5.45
N ASP A 206 -0.14 4.03 5.69
CA ASP A 206 -0.09 5.09 4.69
C ASP A 206 1.34 5.32 4.21
N LEU A 207 1.52 5.34 2.90
CA LEU A 207 2.80 5.65 2.26
C LEU A 207 2.97 7.17 2.23
N GLN A 208 4.00 7.67 2.90
CA GLN A 208 4.13 9.08 3.26
C GLN A 208 5.15 9.85 2.42
N ALA A 209 6.21 9.16 2.00
CA ALA A 209 7.24 9.73 1.14
C ALA A 209 7.84 8.64 0.25
N SER A 210 8.33 9.01 -0.90
CA SER A 210 9.08 8.12 -1.78
C SER A 210 10.22 8.85 -2.48
N THR A 211 11.27 8.12 -2.81
CA THR A 211 12.41 8.59 -3.57
C THR A 211 13.01 7.45 -4.38
N ARG A 212 13.85 7.74 -5.36
CA ARG A 212 14.50 6.72 -6.18
C ARG A 212 16.02 6.83 -6.15
N SER A 213 16.69 5.70 -6.25
CA SER A 213 18.13 5.65 -6.40
C SER A 213 18.57 5.65 -7.88
N ALA A 214 19.79 6.07 -8.14
CA ALA A 214 20.41 5.95 -9.46
C ALA A 214 20.53 4.48 -9.93
N SER A 215 20.55 3.53 -8.99
CA SER A 215 20.61 2.09 -9.28
C SER A 215 19.26 1.43 -9.61
N GLY A 216 18.18 2.20 -9.70
CA GLY A 216 16.86 1.69 -10.10
C GLY A 216 16.07 1.09 -8.94
N VAL A 217 16.27 1.55 -7.74
CA VAL A 217 15.43 1.20 -6.58
C VAL A 217 14.52 2.36 -6.22
N LEU A 218 13.23 2.10 -6.17
CA LEU A 218 12.24 2.99 -5.55
C LEU A 218 12.19 2.69 -4.05
N TYR A 219 12.40 3.68 -3.21
CA TYR A 219 12.17 3.59 -1.78
C TYR A 219 10.89 4.33 -1.41
N ALA A 220 10.10 3.75 -0.51
CA ALA A 220 8.95 4.43 0.06
C ALA A 220 8.88 4.22 1.57
N SER A 221 8.46 5.25 2.28
CA SER A 221 8.27 5.23 3.73
C SER A 221 6.80 5.24 4.11
N CYS A 222 6.51 4.72 5.29
CA CYS A 222 5.16 4.57 5.80
C CYS A 222 5.11 4.72 7.32
N HIS A 223 3.93 4.86 7.87
CA HIS A 223 3.72 4.64 9.31
C HIS A 223 3.34 3.18 9.56
N CYS A 224 4.20 2.28 9.21
CA CYS A 224 3.97 0.84 9.21
C CYS A 224 5.13 0.04 9.80
N SER A 225 4.79 -1.04 10.44
CA SER A 225 5.72 -2.05 10.95
C SER A 225 5.03 -3.40 10.86
N ASP A 226 4.91 -3.95 9.65
CA ASP A 226 4.22 -5.20 9.37
C ASP A 226 4.66 -5.80 8.02
N PHE A 227 3.73 -6.08 7.12
CA PHE A 227 3.98 -6.68 5.82
C PHE A 227 3.48 -5.83 4.67
N THR A 228 4.17 -5.89 3.55
CA THR A 228 3.73 -5.40 2.26
C THR A 228 3.45 -6.57 1.33
N PHE A 229 2.32 -6.49 0.61
CA PHE A 229 1.80 -7.55 -0.25
C PHE A 229 1.86 -7.12 -1.71
N GLN A 230 2.70 -7.79 -2.48
CA GLN A 230 2.86 -7.54 -3.92
C GLN A 230 1.66 -8.05 -4.70
N ASP A 231 1.29 -7.33 -5.77
CA ASP A 231 0.13 -7.63 -6.63
C ASP A 231 -1.21 -7.60 -5.88
N ALA A 232 -1.23 -6.89 -4.75
CA ALA A 232 -2.43 -6.53 -4.02
C ALA A 232 -2.90 -5.14 -4.42
N TYR A 233 -4.21 -4.97 -4.60
CA TYR A 233 -4.83 -3.75 -5.12
C TYR A 233 -5.97 -3.22 -4.26
N ARG A 234 -6.32 -3.91 -3.20
CA ARG A 234 -7.38 -3.53 -2.26
C ARG A 234 -6.86 -3.53 -0.83
N TYR A 235 -7.19 -2.48 -0.11
CA TYR A 235 -6.93 -2.41 1.33
C TYR A 235 -8.10 -3.02 2.11
N PHE A 236 -7.80 -3.64 3.26
CA PHE A 236 -8.56 -4.57 4.09
C PHE A 236 -8.79 -5.94 3.46
N GLU A 237 -9.01 -6.03 2.17
CA GLU A 237 -9.25 -7.28 1.46
C GLU A 237 -8.14 -7.43 0.42
N LEU A 238 -7.06 -8.12 0.78
CA LEU A 238 -5.91 -8.28 -0.11
C LEU A 238 -6.25 -8.99 -1.43
N GLY A 239 -7.37 -9.69 -1.48
CA GLY A 239 -7.73 -10.53 -2.61
C GLY A 239 -6.90 -11.80 -2.65
N THR A 240 -7.03 -12.57 -3.72
CA THR A 240 -6.24 -13.78 -3.98
C THR A 240 -5.11 -13.53 -4.98
N THR A 241 -5.01 -12.33 -5.53
CA THR A 241 -4.05 -11.99 -6.60
C THR A 241 -2.65 -11.69 -6.09
N TRP A 242 -2.47 -11.40 -4.81
CA TRP A 242 -1.15 -11.10 -4.28
C TRP A 242 -0.22 -12.32 -4.36
N THR A 243 1.01 -12.07 -4.77
CA THR A 243 1.97 -13.14 -5.12
C THR A 243 3.13 -13.24 -4.13
N ARG A 244 3.30 -12.23 -3.26
CA ARG A 244 4.46 -12.14 -2.39
C ARG A 244 4.15 -11.27 -1.19
N ALA A 245 4.67 -11.65 -0.01
CA ALA A 245 4.62 -10.88 1.22
C ALA A 245 6.03 -10.73 1.79
N ASP A 246 6.43 -9.49 2.09
CA ASP A 246 7.70 -9.17 2.73
C ASP A 246 7.48 -8.23 3.92
N GLU A 247 8.29 -8.40 4.95
CA GLU A 247 8.28 -7.51 6.10
C GLU A 247 8.70 -6.10 5.69
N ILE A 248 8.03 -5.09 6.26
CA ILE A 248 8.38 -3.69 6.10
C ILE A 248 8.42 -2.99 7.46
N GLN A 249 9.50 -2.26 7.73
CA GLN A 249 9.65 -1.43 8.92
C GLN A 249 9.94 0.00 8.52
N TRP A 250 8.90 0.80 8.45
CA TRP A 250 8.93 2.24 8.17
C TRP A 250 9.44 2.62 6.78
N VAL A 251 10.29 1.81 6.17
CA VAL A 251 10.84 2.02 4.84
C VAL A 251 10.95 0.69 4.12
N GLY A 252 10.52 0.64 2.87
CA GLY A 252 10.68 -0.51 1.98
C GLY A 252 11.33 -0.12 0.66
N GLY A 253 11.76 -1.14 -0.10
CA GLY A 253 12.36 -0.99 -1.42
C GLY A 253 11.64 -1.81 -2.48
N TRP A 254 11.48 -1.22 -3.66
CA TRP A 254 10.89 -1.84 -4.85
C TRP A 254 11.81 -1.65 -6.05
N ASP A 255 11.83 -2.60 -6.93
CA ASP A 255 12.48 -2.45 -8.23
C ASP A 255 11.74 -1.40 -9.06
N GLU A 256 12.43 -0.35 -9.47
CA GLU A 256 11.86 0.80 -10.17
C GLU A 256 11.25 0.41 -11.52
N ALA A 257 11.84 -0.56 -12.23
CA ALA A 257 11.38 -0.94 -13.56
C ALA A 257 10.14 -1.84 -13.55
N THR A 258 9.94 -2.62 -12.50
CA THR A 258 8.86 -3.61 -12.44
C THR A 258 7.82 -3.32 -11.36
N GLY A 259 8.16 -2.49 -10.35
CA GLY A 259 7.34 -2.28 -9.15
C GLY A 259 7.30 -3.48 -8.22
N LYS A 260 8.19 -4.46 -8.40
CA LYS A 260 8.26 -5.65 -7.54
C LYS A 260 9.02 -5.35 -6.26
N GLN A 261 8.54 -5.90 -5.17
CA GLN A 261 9.20 -5.78 -3.87
C GLN A 261 10.59 -6.41 -3.89
N LEU A 262 11.56 -5.73 -3.29
CA LEU A 262 12.91 -6.25 -3.12
C LEU A 262 13.11 -6.97 -1.79
N GLY A 263 12.09 -6.99 -0.90
CA GLY A 263 12.17 -7.56 0.44
C GLY A 263 13.14 -6.79 1.36
N TRP A 264 13.56 -5.61 0.95
CA TRP A 264 14.46 -4.77 1.73
C TRP A 264 13.67 -3.87 2.67
N THR A 265 14.10 -3.86 3.92
CA THR A 265 13.68 -2.89 4.94
C THR A 265 14.86 -2.65 5.89
N PRO A 266 14.95 -1.52 6.59
CA PRO A 266 15.96 -1.32 7.63
C PRO A 266 15.88 -2.43 8.68
N TYR A 267 17.02 -2.85 9.21
CA TYR A 267 17.06 -3.93 10.20
C TYR A 267 16.10 -3.70 11.37
N ARG A 268 16.15 -2.52 11.98
CA ARG A 268 15.19 -2.08 12.99
C ARG A 268 15.31 -0.59 13.23
N LEU A 269 14.19 0.09 13.22
CA LEU A 269 14.04 1.47 13.66
C LEU A 269 13.02 1.52 14.80
N ALA A 270 13.29 2.29 15.84
CA ALA A 270 12.32 2.59 16.88
C ALA A 270 11.68 3.94 16.59
N SER A 271 10.36 3.98 16.63
CA SER A 271 9.54 5.17 16.51
C SER A 271 8.86 5.44 17.85
N GLN A 272 8.77 6.69 18.25
CA GLN A 272 8.16 7.06 19.53
C GLN A 272 6.63 7.05 19.46
N ARG A 273 6.07 7.45 18.31
CA ARG A 273 4.63 7.66 18.12
C ARG A 273 4.03 6.70 17.09
N SER A 274 4.82 5.75 16.60
CA SER A 274 4.45 4.85 15.51
C SER A 274 4.01 5.58 14.22
N THR A 275 4.52 6.80 14.01
CA THR A 275 4.22 7.58 12.81
C THR A 275 5.27 7.41 11.70
N GLY A 276 6.37 6.75 12.00
CA GLY A 276 7.35 6.26 11.03
C GLY A 276 8.09 7.33 10.24
N GLY A 277 8.28 7.09 8.96
CA GLY A 277 9.03 7.93 8.05
C GLY A 277 8.15 8.95 7.32
N TRP A 278 8.52 10.23 7.40
CA TRP A 278 7.82 11.35 6.76
C TRP A 278 8.55 11.94 5.56
N ALA A 279 9.83 11.64 5.43
CA ALA A 279 10.67 12.13 4.33
C ALA A 279 11.70 11.07 3.95
N LEU A 280 12.01 10.98 2.68
CA LEU A 280 13.09 10.16 2.13
C LEU A 280 13.90 11.00 1.14
N GLU A 281 15.22 10.85 1.19
CA GLU A 281 16.12 11.48 0.24
C GLU A 281 17.29 10.56 -0.10
N MET A 282 17.63 10.47 -1.37
CA MET A 282 18.83 9.78 -1.85
C MET A 282 19.98 10.75 -1.99
N ALA A 283 20.99 10.59 -1.18
CA ALA A 283 22.21 11.38 -1.32
C ALA A 283 23.07 10.91 -2.51
N ASP A 284 23.92 11.80 -3.03
CA ASP A 284 24.81 11.52 -4.16
C ASP A 284 25.79 10.36 -3.90
N ASP A 285 26.14 10.12 -2.63
CA ASP A 285 26.97 8.98 -2.23
C ASP A 285 26.19 7.63 -2.20
N GLY A 286 24.93 7.63 -2.61
CA GLY A 286 24.05 6.47 -2.64
C GLY A 286 23.46 6.10 -1.28
N ALA A 287 23.65 6.89 -0.24
CA ALA A 287 23.01 6.68 1.04
C ALA A 287 21.55 7.14 1.01
N LEU A 288 20.67 6.34 1.58
CA LEU A 288 19.26 6.73 1.79
C LEU A 288 19.14 7.42 3.17
N TRP A 289 18.61 8.63 3.16
CA TRP A 289 18.22 9.34 4.37
C TRP A 289 16.72 9.23 4.60
N ALA A 290 16.33 8.95 5.83
CA ALA A 290 14.93 8.94 6.25
C ALA A 290 14.75 9.90 7.43
N GLY A 291 13.76 10.79 7.31
CA GLY A 291 13.30 11.67 8.36
C GLY A 291 11.95 11.22 8.90
N GLY A 292 11.75 11.30 10.22
CA GLY A 292 10.50 10.85 10.84
C GLY A 292 10.52 10.99 12.35
N ASP A 293 9.69 10.22 13.04
CA ASP A 293 9.67 10.19 14.50
C ASP A 293 10.63 9.13 15.09
N PHE A 294 11.71 8.83 14.39
CA PHE A 294 12.69 7.85 14.78
C PHE A 294 13.48 8.30 16.01
N THR A 295 13.52 7.46 17.02
CA THR A 295 14.29 7.70 18.25
C THR A 295 15.58 6.91 18.29
N ARG A 296 15.61 5.74 17.66
CA ARG A 296 16.78 4.87 17.59
C ARG A 296 16.85 4.12 16.27
N SER A 297 18.05 3.90 15.80
CA SER A 297 18.37 2.91 14.77
C SER A 297 19.20 1.79 15.36
N PHE A 298 19.00 0.58 14.88
CA PHE A 298 19.67 -0.63 15.37
C PHE A 298 20.56 -1.22 14.28
N THR A 299 21.78 -1.58 14.63
CA THR A 299 22.70 -2.29 13.75
C THR A 299 22.75 -3.79 14.06
N THR A 300 22.36 -4.18 15.28
CA THR A 300 22.19 -5.57 15.74
C THR A 300 21.01 -5.65 16.71
N ARG A 301 20.67 -6.84 17.21
CA ARG A 301 19.61 -7.00 18.23
C ARG A 301 19.84 -6.15 19.49
N THR A 302 21.09 -5.90 19.85
CA THR A 302 21.48 -5.23 21.09
C THR A 302 22.15 -3.88 20.89
N THR A 303 22.71 -3.62 19.71
CA THR A 303 23.43 -2.38 19.42
C THR A 303 22.51 -1.38 18.76
N SER A 304 22.26 -0.27 19.42
CA SER A 304 21.47 0.82 18.89
C SER A 304 22.13 2.17 19.12
N GLN A 305 21.82 3.14 18.27
CA GLN A 305 22.18 4.54 18.47
C GLN A 305 20.93 5.42 18.47
N TRP A 306 21.00 6.53 19.18
CA TRP A 306 19.98 7.56 19.12
C TRP A 306 20.00 8.23 17.75
N SER A 307 18.83 8.45 17.16
CA SER A 307 18.70 8.95 15.78
C SER A 307 18.18 10.38 15.67
N GLY A 308 17.54 10.91 16.71
CA GLY A 308 17.07 12.32 16.71
C GLY A 308 16.09 12.68 15.61
N GLY A 309 15.33 11.72 15.10
CA GLY A 309 14.39 11.92 14.00
C GLY A 309 14.97 11.69 12.60
N PHE A 310 16.28 11.41 12.47
CA PHE A 310 16.93 11.16 11.19
C PHE A 310 17.72 9.87 11.23
N VAL A 311 17.68 9.13 10.13
CA VAL A 311 18.43 7.90 9.95
C VAL A 311 19.11 7.93 8.58
N ARG A 312 20.44 7.71 8.58
CA ARG A 312 21.22 7.49 7.37
C ARG A 312 21.44 6.01 7.18
N MET A 313 20.99 5.48 6.09
CA MET A 313 21.19 4.11 5.64
C MET A 313 22.22 4.11 4.52
N PRO A 314 23.51 3.85 4.81
CA PRO A 314 24.54 3.81 3.79
C PRO A 314 24.31 2.64 2.84
N THR A 315 24.83 2.76 1.60
CA THR A 315 24.94 1.61 0.69
C THR A 315 25.67 0.47 1.41
N ARG A 316 25.01 -0.66 1.58
CA ARG A 316 25.57 -1.82 2.30
C ARG A 316 25.51 -3.07 1.46
N ARG A 317 26.20 -4.10 2.01
CA ARG A 317 26.17 -5.48 1.50
C ARG A 317 24.73 -5.85 1.12
N ALA A 318 24.59 -6.38 -0.07
CA ALA A 318 23.32 -6.86 -0.56
C ALA A 318 22.77 -7.93 0.42
N ALA A 319 21.49 -7.88 0.71
CA ALA A 319 20.83 -8.99 1.36
C ALA A 319 21.01 -10.26 0.52
N PRO A 320 20.94 -11.45 1.12
CA PRO A 320 21.03 -12.69 0.35
C PRO A 320 20.00 -12.72 -0.77
N ALA A 321 20.34 -13.35 -1.88
CA ALA A 321 19.43 -13.50 -3.01
C ALA A 321 18.17 -14.28 -2.62
N THR A 322 17.11 -14.13 -3.39
CA THR A 322 15.88 -14.93 -3.25
C THR A 322 16.21 -16.41 -3.48
N PRO A 323 15.80 -17.33 -2.59
CA PRO A 323 15.93 -18.75 -2.85
C PRO A 323 15.21 -19.16 -4.14
N ALA A 324 15.77 -20.10 -4.85
CA ALA A 324 15.17 -20.62 -6.08
C ALA A 324 14.69 -22.07 -5.88
N SER A 325 13.89 -22.55 -6.84
CA SER A 325 13.48 -23.95 -6.93
C SER A 325 12.75 -24.46 -5.69
N VAL A 326 11.83 -23.67 -5.14
CA VAL A 326 10.96 -24.15 -4.04
C VAL A 326 10.11 -25.30 -4.56
N ARG A 327 10.16 -26.42 -3.85
CA ARG A 327 9.37 -27.62 -4.14
C ARG A 327 8.99 -28.31 -2.83
N SER A 328 7.95 -29.12 -2.88
CA SER A 328 7.62 -30.03 -1.78
C SER A 328 8.06 -31.46 -2.10
N SER A 329 8.34 -32.24 -1.06
CA SER A 329 8.41 -33.68 -1.10
C SER A 329 7.74 -34.26 0.13
N GLU A 330 7.19 -35.48 -0.02
CA GLU A 330 6.65 -36.26 1.09
C GLU A 330 5.71 -35.47 2.02
N GLY A 331 4.55 -35.09 1.52
CA GLY A 331 3.49 -34.49 2.29
C GLY A 331 2.42 -35.48 2.68
N ASN A 332 1.66 -35.14 3.69
CA ASN A 332 0.39 -35.79 4.06
C ASN A 332 -0.58 -34.70 4.53
N ALA A 333 -1.77 -35.06 4.93
CA ALA A 333 -2.79 -34.10 5.36
C ALA A 333 -2.40 -33.28 6.62
N GLN A 334 -1.30 -33.57 7.29
CA GLN A 334 -0.86 -32.85 8.49
C GLN A 334 0.37 -31.98 8.26
N GLN A 335 1.26 -32.36 7.35
CA GLN A 335 2.52 -31.67 7.15
C GLN A 335 3.11 -31.86 5.76
N VAL A 336 4.00 -30.97 5.37
CA VAL A 336 4.76 -31.01 4.12
C VAL A 336 6.22 -30.65 4.36
N THR A 337 7.13 -31.29 3.64
CA THR A 337 8.54 -30.90 3.63
C THR A 337 8.81 -30.03 2.40
N LEU A 338 9.25 -28.79 2.67
CA LEU A 338 9.66 -27.83 1.65
C LEU A 338 11.16 -27.89 1.44
N HIS A 339 11.61 -27.75 0.21
CA HIS A 339 13.00 -27.70 -0.21
C HIS A 339 13.24 -26.49 -1.11
N TRP A 340 14.45 -25.96 -1.08
CA TRP A 340 14.87 -24.85 -1.96
C TRP A 340 16.38 -24.93 -2.23
N SER A 341 16.86 -24.09 -3.15
CA SER A 341 18.27 -24.02 -3.47
C SER A 341 19.06 -23.23 -2.43
N THR A 342 20.30 -23.65 -2.16
CA THR A 342 21.23 -22.91 -1.32
C THR A 342 21.43 -21.49 -1.87
N VAL A 343 21.43 -20.50 -0.96
CA VAL A 343 21.69 -19.10 -1.30
C VAL A 343 23.05 -18.69 -0.72
N PRO A 344 24.00 -18.21 -1.55
CA PRO A 344 25.26 -17.71 -1.06
C PRO A 344 25.08 -16.57 -0.06
N GLY A 345 25.79 -16.66 1.08
CA GLY A 345 25.69 -15.66 2.15
C GLY A 345 24.48 -15.82 3.07
N ALA A 346 23.61 -16.79 2.86
CA ALA A 346 22.57 -17.12 3.81
C ALA A 346 23.14 -17.89 5.01
N ALA A 347 22.80 -17.44 6.22
CA ALA A 347 23.07 -18.15 7.47
C ALA A 347 21.84 -18.96 7.91
N SER A 348 20.67 -18.55 7.53
CA SER A 348 19.40 -19.24 7.79
C SER A 348 18.33 -18.87 6.75
N TYR A 349 17.21 -19.57 6.84
CA TYR A 349 16.03 -19.32 6.02
C TYR A 349 14.81 -19.19 6.92
N GLU A 350 13.95 -18.25 6.59
CA GLU A 350 12.62 -18.10 7.18
C GLU A 350 11.56 -18.60 6.20
N ILE A 351 10.66 -19.41 6.71
CA ILE A 351 9.52 -19.93 5.97
C ILE A 351 8.28 -19.23 6.51
N LEU A 352 7.58 -18.56 5.62
CA LEU A 352 6.34 -17.87 5.94
C LEU A 352 5.17 -18.67 5.36
N ARG A 353 4.09 -18.75 6.11
CA ARG A 353 2.78 -19.11 5.60
C ARG A 353 1.90 -17.87 5.67
N ASP A 354 1.43 -17.42 4.51
CA ASP A 354 0.84 -16.09 4.35
C ASP A 354 1.79 -14.99 4.83
N ASP A 355 1.46 -14.30 5.88
CA ASP A 355 2.21 -13.19 6.47
C ASP A 355 2.97 -13.59 7.77
N ARG A 356 3.00 -14.87 8.13
CA ARG A 356 3.58 -15.34 9.41
C ARG A 356 4.74 -16.28 9.19
N THR A 357 5.84 -16.04 9.89
CA THR A 357 6.96 -16.99 9.96
C THR A 357 6.51 -18.25 10.72
N VAL A 358 6.46 -19.38 10.04
CA VAL A 358 6.06 -20.67 10.62
C VAL A 358 7.27 -21.56 10.94
N ALA A 359 8.42 -21.29 10.34
CA ALA A 359 9.67 -22.00 10.66
C ALA A 359 10.90 -21.14 10.35
N THR A 360 12.00 -21.43 11.02
CA THR A 360 13.34 -20.94 10.70
C THR A 360 14.32 -22.11 10.73
N THR A 361 15.19 -22.20 9.74
CA THR A 361 16.17 -23.29 9.63
C THR A 361 17.47 -22.80 8.98
N SER A 362 18.60 -23.43 9.31
CA SER A 362 19.87 -23.25 8.58
C SER A 362 20.02 -24.24 7.41
N SER A 363 19.15 -25.22 7.32
CA SER A 363 19.11 -26.18 6.21
C SER A 363 18.32 -25.64 5.01
N THR A 364 18.47 -26.26 3.85
CA THR A 364 17.71 -25.95 2.63
C THR A 364 16.42 -26.76 2.52
N SER A 365 15.96 -27.29 3.64
CA SER A 365 14.67 -27.96 3.75
C SER A 365 14.13 -27.88 5.18
N VAL A 366 12.81 -27.95 5.32
CA VAL A 366 12.12 -28.00 6.60
C VAL A 366 10.74 -28.62 6.43
N THR A 367 10.29 -29.36 7.43
CA THR A 367 8.92 -29.86 7.51
C THR A 367 8.08 -28.84 8.28
N VAL A 368 6.96 -28.43 7.69
CA VAL A 368 6.01 -27.48 8.28
C VAL A 368 4.64 -28.12 8.36
N PRO A 369 3.85 -27.82 9.42
CA PRO A 369 2.49 -28.31 9.52
C PRO A 369 1.62 -27.64 8.45
N LEU A 370 0.65 -28.40 7.89
CA LEU A 370 -0.41 -27.86 7.06
C LEU A 370 -1.51 -27.26 7.94
N ALA A 371 -2.17 -26.24 7.42
CA ALA A 371 -3.34 -25.58 7.99
C ALA A 371 -4.28 -25.16 6.86
N GLY A 372 -5.34 -24.44 7.15
CA GLY A 372 -6.35 -24.06 6.15
C GLY A 372 -5.81 -23.37 4.91
N ASN A 373 -4.79 -22.51 5.07
CA ASN A 373 -4.11 -21.88 3.94
C ASN A 373 -2.65 -22.35 3.91
N ASN A 374 -2.25 -22.97 2.80
CA ASN A 374 -0.94 -23.56 2.62
C ASN A 374 -0.13 -22.83 1.54
N ARG A 375 -0.14 -21.51 1.57
CA ARG A 375 0.66 -20.63 0.72
C ARG A 375 1.96 -20.28 1.43
N PHE A 376 3.05 -20.84 0.94
CA PHE A 376 4.37 -20.70 1.55
C PHE A 376 5.27 -19.77 0.76
N PHE A 377 6.15 -19.10 1.48
CA PHE A 377 7.22 -18.28 0.94
C PHE A 377 8.51 -18.61 1.68
N VAL A 378 9.63 -18.56 1.01
CA VAL A 378 10.94 -18.79 1.62
C VAL A 378 11.83 -17.58 1.37
N ARG A 379 12.51 -17.10 2.39
CA ARG A 379 13.52 -16.06 2.25
C ARG A 379 14.80 -16.42 2.98
N ALA A 380 15.93 -16.01 2.43
CA ALA A 380 17.23 -16.19 3.02
C ALA A 380 17.56 -15.05 3.98
N VAL A 381 18.28 -15.36 5.06
CA VAL A 381 18.71 -14.39 6.07
C VAL A 381 20.22 -14.51 6.25
N SER A 382 20.96 -13.39 6.17
CA SER A 382 22.40 -13.36 6.40
C SER A 382 22.77 -13.56 7.87
N ALA A 383 24.06 -13.76 8.17
CA ALA A 383 24.56 -13.84 9.54
C ALA A 383 24.33 -12.54 10.34
N GLU A 384 24.25 -11.40 9.66
CA GLU A 384 23.95 -10.10 10.26
C GLU A 384 22.44 -9.86 10.43
N GLY A 385 21.59 -10.81 10.03
CA GLY A 385 20.14 -10.70 10.13
C GLY A 385 19.48 -9.96 8.96
N LEU A 386 20.22 -9.69 7.87
CA LEU A 386 19.64 -9.09 6.65
C LEU A 386 18.75 -10.12 5.96
N ARG A 387 17.50 -9.77 5.76
CA ARG A 387 16.51 -10.60 5.06
C ARG A 387 16.53 -10.30 3.57
N GLY A 388 16.71 -11.36 2.79
CA GLY A 388 16.51 -11.32 1.34
C GLY A 388 15.03 -11.24 0.98
N ALA A 389 14.76 -10.99 -0.29
CA ALA A 389 13.42 -11.06 -0.81
C ALA A 389 12.84 -12.48 -0.70
N SER A 390 11.55 -12.59 -0.42
CA SER A 390 10.86 -13.88 -0.42
C SER A 390 10.69 -14.44 -1.83
N THR A 391 10.54 -15.75 -1.93
CA THR A 391 10.15 -16.40 -3.18
C THR A 391 8.75 -15.94 -3.62
N PRO A 392 8.37 -16.14 -4.90
CA PRO A 392 6.96 -16.22 -5.25
C PRO A 392 6.24 -17.25 -4.38
N VAL A 393 4.92 -17.14 -4.32
CA VAL A 393 4.09 -18.07 -3.56
C VAL A 393 4.29 -19.52 -4.04
N TYR A 394 4.47 -20.42 -3.11
CA TYR A 394 4.44 -21.87 -3.34
C TYR A 394 3.23 -22.45 -2.62
N SER A 395 2.25 -22.89 -3.36
CA SER A 395 0.99 -23.41 -2.83
C SER A 395 1.02 -24.92 -2.72
N VAL A 396 0.44 -25.44 -1.64
CA VAL A 396 0.35 -26.88 -1.36
C VAL A 396 -1.11 -27.22 -1.05
N ALA A 397 -1.61 -28.30 -1.61
CA ALA A 397 -2.95 -28.81 -1.33
C ALA A 397 -3.05 -29.33 0.11
N SER A 398 -4.27 -29.56 0.57
CA SER A 398 -4.54 -30.08 1.92
C SER A 398 -4.01 -31.50 2.17
N ASP A 399 -3.70 -32.24 1.11
CA ASP A 399 -3.08 -33.57 1.18
C ASP A 399 -1.54 -33.52 1.13
N GLY A 400 -0.96 -32.31 1.04
CA GLY A 400 0.48 -32.09 0.96
C GLY A 400 1.05 -32.10 -0.46
N SER A 401 0.23 -32.27 -1.50
CA SER A 401 0.69 -32.20 -2.89
C SER A 401 0.95 -30.75 -3.33
N ALA A 402 1.91 -30.54 -4.23
CA ALA A 402 2.19 -29.22 -4.78
C ALA A 402 1.05 -28.76 -5.69
N LEU A 403 0.67 -27.49 -5.55
CA LEU A 403 -0.22 -26.81 -6.49
C LEU A 403 0.59 -25.87 -7.35
N THR A 404 0.46 -25.99 -8.68
CA THR A 404 1.04 -25.01 -9.61
C THR A 404 0.06 -23.86 -9.82
N PRO A 405 0.51 -22.62 -10.03
CA PRO A 405 -0.37 -21.49 -10.33
C PRO A 405 -1.25 -21.70 -11.56
N GLU A 406 -0.83 -22.55 -12.49
CA GLU A 406 -1.54 -22.90 -13.72
C GLU A 406 -2.76 -23.80 -13.45
N ASP A 407 -2.78 -24.49 -12.31
CA ASP A 407 -3.83 -25.42 -11.92
C ASP A 407 -4.98 -24.76 -11.14
N SER A 408 -4.93 -23.45 -10.89
CA SER A 408 -5.98 -22.76 -10.14
C SER A 408 -7.09 -22.23 -11.05
N THR A 409 -8.31 -22.70 -10.87
CA THR A 409 -9.51 -22.19 -11.54
C THR A 409 -10.39 -21.49 -10.53
N LEU A 410 -10.82 -20.25 -10.82
CA LEU A 410 -11.79 -19.53 -10.01
C LEU A 410 -13.17 -20.16 -10.21
N LEU A 411 -13.72 -20.76 -9.15
CA LEU A 411 -15.03 -21.43 -9.19
C LEU A 411 -16.17 -20.48 -8.84
N VAL A 412 -15.97 -19.61 -7.85
CA VAL A 412 -16.95 -18.62 -7.40
C VAL A 412 -16.25 -17.28 -7.22
N ALA A 413 -16.66 -16.27 -7.98
CA ALA A 413 -16.11 -14.93 -7.89
C ALA A 413 -16.53 -14.21 -6.59
N GLU A 414 -15.75 -13.21 -6.15
CA GLU A 414 -16.06 -12.42 -4.94
C GLU A 414 -17.40 -11.68 -5.04
N ASP A 415 -17.82 -11.32 -6.24
CA ASP A 415 -19.07 -10.63 -6.56
C ASP A 415 -20.15 -11.56 -7.12
N ALA A 416 -19.95 -12.88 -7.01
CA ALA A 416 -20.92 -13.85 -7.50
C ALA A 416 -22.31 -13.64 -6.91
N THR A 417 -23.32 -14.05 -7.65
CA THR A 417 -24.71 -13.99 -7.21
C THR A 417 -25.04 -15.21 -6.35
N TRP A 418 -25.56 -14.95 -5.17
CA TRP A 418 -25.97 -15.96 -4.20
C TRP A 418 -27.47 -15.93 -3.96
N SER A 419 -28.10 -17.09 -3.75
CA SER A 419 -29.38 -17.18 -3.09
C SER A 419 -29.15 -16.99 -1.59
N TYR A 420 -29.92 -16.11 -0.93
CA TYR A 420 -29.72 -15.85 0.50
C TYR A 420 -31.04 -15.85 1.27
N HIS A 421 -30.94 -16.20 2.55
CA HIS A 421 -32.07 -16.14 3.49
C HIS A 421 -31.62 -15.36 4.73
N TRP A 422 -32.30 -14.26 5.00
CA TRP A 422 -32.06 -13.41 6.16
C TRP A 422 -33.40 -13.10 6.84
N SER A 423 -33.84 -14.00 7.68
CA SER A 423 -35.09 -13.95 8.42
C SER A 423 -34.88 -14.54 9.82
N THR A 424 -35.79 -14.26 10.72
CA THR A 424 -35.93 -14.96 12.01
C THR A 424 -36.56 -16.34 11.89
N ASP A 425 -37.12 -16.67 10.72
CA ASP A 425 -37.72 -17.96 10.46
C ASP A 425 -36.67 -19.06 10.38
N ALA A 426 -37.01 -20.23 10.82
CA ALA A 426 -36.13 -21.38 10.76
C ALA A 426 -35.93 -21.83 9.30
N VAL A 427 -34.66 -22.07 8.93
CA VAL A 427 -34.34 -22.74 7.67
C VAL A 427 -34.42 -24.25 7.86
N ALA A 428 -34.88 -24.96 6.84
CA ALA A 428 -34.95 -26.42 6.88
C ALA A 428 -33.57 -27.05 7.12
N ALA A 429 -33.52 -28.16 7.83
CA ALA A 429 -32.26 -28.77 8.27
C ALA A 429 -31.35 -29.24 7.11
N ASP A 430 -31.93 -29.50 5.95
CA ASP A 430 -31.26 -29.94 4.73
C ASP A 430 -30.79 -28.77 3.82
N TRP A 431 -30.85 -27.53 4.30
CA TRP A 431 -30.48 -26.34 3.51
C TRP A 431 -29.06 -26.40 2.96
N THR A 432 -28.17 -27.18 3.54
CA THR A 432 -26.78 -27.36 3.08
C THR A 432 -26.67 -28.39 1.95
N GLN A 433 -27.72 -29.19 1.71
CA GLN A 433 -27.66 -30.25 0.71
C GLN A 433 -27.75 -29.72 -0.72
N PRO A 434 -27.09 -30.37 -1.70
CA PRO A 434 -27.17 -29.97 -3.11
C PRO A 434 -28.60 -30.01 -3.68
N THR A 435 -29.47 -30.86 -3.13
CA THR A 435 -30.84 -31.04 -3.58
C THR A 435 -31.86 -30.09 -2.94
N PHE A 436 -31.40 -29.22 -2.03
CA PHE A 436 -32.27 -28.23 -1.40
C PHE A 436 -32.80 -27.23 -2.41
N ASP A 437 -34.11 -27.00 -2.43
CA ASP A 437 -34.75 -25.99 -3.29
C ASP A 437 -34.69 -24.61 -2.63
N ASP A 438 -33.80 -23.78 -3.12
CA ASP A 438 -33.63 -22.38 -2.71
C ASP A 438 -34.27 -21.37 -3.69
N SER A 439 -35.16 -21.84 -4.56
CA SER A 439 -35.84 -21.00 -5.57
C SER A 439 -36.68 -19.87 -4.98
N SER A 440 -37.17 -20.06 -3.75
CA SER A 440 -37.92 -19.05 -2.99
C SER A 440 -37.03 -17.99 -2.30
N TRP A 441 -35.71 -18.22 -2.25
CA TRP A 441 -34.78 -17.27 -1.63
C TRP A 441 -34.48 -16.13 -2.56
N PRO A 442 -34.40 -14.87 -2.03
CA PRO A 442 -33.92 -13.76 -2.83
C PRO A 442 -32.48 -14.00 -3.31
N ARG A 443 -32.15 -13.43 -4.45
CA ARG A 443 -30.80 -13.52 -5.03
C ARG A 443 -30.13 -12.15 -5.03
N GLY A 444 -28.84 -12.12 -4.77
CA GLY A 444 -28.07 -10.89 -4.76
C GLY A 444 -26.59 -11.12 -4.92
N ALA A 445 -25.89 -10.11 -5.44
CA ALA A 445 -24.45 -10.15 -5.57
C ALA A 445 -23.77 -10.04 -4.19
N ALA A 446 -22.72 -10.79 -3.98
CA ALA A 446 -21.86 -10.65 -2.81
C ALA A 446 -21.02 -9.36 -2.88
N PRO A 447 -20.54 -8.81 -1.75
CA PRO A 447 -20.89 -9.20 -0.38
C PRO A 447 -22.33 -8.83 0.00
N ILE A 448 -22.97 -9.70 0.78
CA ILE A 448 -24.36 -9.52 1.24
C ILE A 448 -24.34 -9.10 2.72
N GLY A 449 -25.02 -8.03 3.07
CA GLY A 449 -25.05 -7.57 4.45
C GLY A 449 -25.62 -6.17 4.65
N TYR A 450 -25.33 -5.56 5.79
CA TYR A 450 -25.69 -4.18 6.10
C TYR A 450 -24.55 -3.48 6.87
N GLY A 451 -24.58 -2.14 6.90
CA GLY A 451 -23.62 -1.35 7.69
C GLY A 451 -22.22 -1.22 7.08
N ALA A 452 -21.95 -1.90 5.97
CA ALA A 452 -20.71 -1.74 5.22
C ALA A 452 -20.98 -1.03 3.88
N PRO A 453 -20.04 -0.21 3.40
CA PRO A 453 -20.29 0.63 2.23
C PRO A 453 -20.14 -0.09 0.88
N THR A 454 -19.38 -1.20 0.83
CA THR A 454 -19.08 -1.96 -0.41
C THR A 454 -19.93 -3.21 -0.61
N LEU A 455 -21.15 -3.19 -0.13
CA LEU A 455 -22.03 -4.34 -0.29
C LEU A 455 -22.57 -4.41 -1.73
N GLY A 456 -22.49 -5.58 -2.34
CA GLY A 456 -23.18 -5.91 -3.57
C GLY A 456 -24.69 -6.00 -3.34
N THR A 457 -25.09 -6.58 -2.20
CA THR A 457 -26.49 -6.64 -1.75
C THR A 457 -26.65 -6.04 -0.36
N LYS A 458 -27.47 -5.01 -0.24
CA LYS A 458 -27.75 -4.32 1.03
C LYS A 458 -29.01 -4.89 1.68
N LEU A 459 -28.84 -5.49 2.84
CA LEU A 459 -29.95 -5.92 3.69
C LEU A 459 -30.47 -4.71 4.48
N THR A 460 -31.78 -4.65 4.69
CA THR A 460 -32.41 -3.59 5.50
C THR A 460 -32.59 -4.08 6.93
N PRO A 461 -31.73 -3.65 7.87
CA PRO A 461 -31.86 -4.07 9.26
C PRO A 461 -33.11 -3.47 9.90
N GLY A 462 -33.98 -4.31 10.42
CA GLY A 462 -35.08 -3.92 11.28
C GLY A 462 -34.61 -3.45 12.66
N ALA A 463 -35.53 -3.33 13.61
CA ALA A 463 -35.20 -3.00 14.99
C ALA A 463 -34.23 -4.04 15.58
N ALA A 464 -33.27 -3.57 16.43
CA ALA A 464 -32.18 -4.43 16.93
C ALA A 464 -32.68 -5.73 17.61
N LYS A 465 -33.83 -5.68 18.28
CA LYS A 465 -34.40 -6.85 18.99
C LYS A 465 -35.05 -7.90 18.08
N SER A 466 -35.36 -7.57 16.83
CA SER A 466 -35.99 -8.46 15.85
C SER A 466 -35.10 -8.74 14.64
N ARG A 467 -33.83 -8.38 14.74
CA ARG A 467 -32.87 -8.58 13.65
C ARG A 467 -32.41 -10.02 13.61
N PRO A 468 -32.41 -10.67 12.43
CA PRO A 468 -31.81 -11.98 12.29
C PRO A 468 -30.32 -11.97 12.66
N VAL A 469 -29.88 -12.98 13.39
CA VAL A 469 -28.47 -13.16 13.78
C VAL A 469 -27.65 -13.74 12.64
N THR A 470 -28.28 -14.59 11.82
CA THR A 470 -27.63 -15.40 10.80
C THR A 470 -28.14 -15.05 9.40
N THR A 471 -27.22 -14.94 8.46
CA THR A 471 -27.51 -14.93 7.02
C THR A 471 -27.10 -16.30 6.47
N TYR A 472 -28.02 -17.00 5.84
CA TYR A 472 -27.74 -18.20 5.06
C TYR A 472 -27.52 -17.78 3.62
N ALA A 473 -26.52 -18.36 2.97
CA ALA A 473 -26.22 -18.04 1.57
C ALA A 473 -25.78 -19.30 0.82
N ARG A 474 -26.23 -19.46 -0.42
CA ARG A 474 -25.96 -20.60 -1.28
C ARG A 474 -25.60 -20.14 -2.69
N THR A 475 -24.60 -20.77 -3.29
CA THR A 475 -24.30 -20.61 -4.71
C THR A 475 -23.78 -21.92 -5.29
N PRO A 476 -24.22 -22.34 -6.47
CA PRO A 476 -23.68 -23.52 -7.13
C PRO A 476 -22.37 -23.16 -7.86
N PHE A 477 -21.50 -24.16 -7.97
CA PHE A 477 -20.39 -24.15 -8.91
C PHE A 477 -20.27 -25.52 -9.59
N THR A 478 -19.63 -25.56 -10.73
CA THR A 478 -19.47 -26.78 -11.52
C THR A 478 -18.00 -27.09 -11.74
N LEU A 479 -17.61 -28.32 -11.51
CA LEU A 479 -16.30 -28.88 -11.83
C LEU A 479 -16.43 -29.81 -13.03
N ALA A 480 -15.60 -29.64 -14.03
CA ALA A 480 -15.58 -30.50 -15.22
C ALA A 480 -15.17 -31.94 -14.86
N ASP A 481 -14.13 -32.09 -14.06
CA ASP A 481 -13.69 -33.37 -13.49
C ASP A 481 -13.23 -33.15 -12.02
N PRO A 482 -14.04 -33.53 -11.02
CA PRO A 482 -13.66 -33.41 -9.62
C PRO A 482 -12.40 -34.19 -9.25
N ARG A 483 -12.03 -35.23 -9.99
CA ARG A 483 -10.85 -36.05 -9.73
C ARG A 483 -9.55 -35.38 -10.17
N ALA A 484 -9.66 -34.36 -11.03
CA ALA A 484 -8.51 -33.55 -11.47
C ALA A 484 -8.14 -32.43 -10.48
N ILE A 485 -8.87 -32.30 -9.35
CA ILE A 485 -8.67 -31.21 -8.40
C ILE A 485 -8.01 -31.74 -7.14
N GLY A 486 -6.82 -31.26 -6.84
CA GLY A 486 -6.08 -31.61 -5.63
C GLY A 486 -6.61 -30.95 -4.35
N GLY A 487 -7.37 -29.85 -4.47
CA GLY A 487 -7.97 -29.15 -3.34
C GLY A 487 -8.78 -27.94 -3.79
N VAL A 488 -9.57 -27.38 -2.88
CA VAL A 488 -10.34 -26.15 -3.07
C VAL A 488 -9.94 -25.17 -1.97
N ASN A 489 -9.48 -24.00 -2.38
CA ASN A 489 -9.27 -22.89 -1.44
C ASN A 489 -10.57 -22.10 -1.32
N VAL A 490 -11.12 -22.04 -0.12
CA VAL A 490 -12.31 -21.26 0.18
C VAL A 490 -11.90 -20.00 0.92
N THR A 491 -12.13 -18.86 0.32
CA THR A 491 -11.88 -17.57 0.95
C THR A 491 -13.19 -16.95 1.40
N VAL A 492 -13.32 -16.68 2.69
CA VAL A 492 -14.51 -16.09 3.28
C VAL A 492 -14.17 -14.78 3.98
N THR A 493 -14.96 -13.74 3.70
CA THR A 493 -14.99 -12.51 4.47
C THR A 493 -16.28 -12.49 5.30
N ALA A 494 -16.14 -12.57 6.61
CA ALA A 494 -17.27 -12.59 7.53
C ALA A 494 -17.15 -11.54 8.63
N ASP A 495 -18.27 -10.93 8.96
CA ASP A 495 -18.44 -9.97 10.05
C ASP A 495 -19.71 -10.37 10.84
N ASP A 496 -19.60 -11.14 11.93
CA ASP A 496 -18.40 -11.54 12.69
C ASP A 496 -17.87 -12.95 12.33
N GLY A 497 -18.67 -13.98 12.28
CA GLY A 497 -18.28 -15.36 12.08
C GLY A 497 -18.90 -16.00 10.85
N ALA A 498 -18.39 -17.16 10.44
CA ALA A 498 -18.93 -17.95 9.35
C ALA A 498 -18.74 -19.45 9.59
N VAL A 499 -19.64 -20.23 9.01
CA VAL A 499 -19.49 -21.69 8.83
C VAL A 499 -19.72 -22.00 7.36
N VAL A 500 -18.83 -22.75 6.76
CA VAL A 500 -18.83 -23.06 5.32
C VAL A 500 -19.13 -24.53 5.12
N TYR A 501 -20.06 -24.79 4.22
CA TYR A 501 -20.45 -26.13 3.81
C TYR A 501 -20.20 -26.32 2.31
N VAL A 502 -19.74 -27.48 1.93
CA VAL A 502 -19.70 -27.93 0.54
C VAL A 502 -20.47 -29.23 0.43
N ASN A 503 -21.51 -29.25 -0.39
CA ASN A 503 -22.39 -30.41 -0.59
C ASN A 503 -22.88 -31.06 0.71
N GLY A 504 -23.30 -30.23 1.67
CA GLY A 504 -23.83 -30.69 2.95
C GLY A 504 -22.78 -30.99 4.03
N THR A 505 -21.52 -31.03 3.68
CA THR A 505 -20.44 -31.28 4.64
C THR A 505 -19.81 -29.93 5.07
N GLU A 506 -19.71 -29.72 6.39
CA GLU A 506 -18.97 -28.59 6.92
C GLU A 506 -17.48 -28.77 6.61
N VAL A 507 -16.90 -27.78 5.95
CA VAL A 507 -15.48 -27.79 5.54
C VAL A 507 -14.65 -26.78 6.31
N ALA A 508 -15.30 -25.74 6.85
CA ALA A 508 -14.59 -24.71 7.57
C ALA A 508 -15.51 -23.89 8.49
N ARG A 509 -14.93 -23.31 9.53
CA ARG A 509 -15.59 -22.28 10.34
C ARG A 509 -14.61 -21.23 10.83
N GLN A 510 -15.07 -20.01 10.93
CA GLN A 510 -14.28 -18.86 11.37
C GLN A 510 -15.02 -18.16 12.52
N ARG A 511 -14.35 -17.98 13.65
CA ARG A 511 -14.88 -17.31 14.86
C ARG A 511 -16.22 -17.88 15.35
N MET A 512 -16.42 -19.17 15.15
CA MET A 512 -17.58 -19.93 15.63
C MET A 512 -17.11 -21.00 16.60
N GLY A 513 -17.87 -21.21 17.66
CA GLY A 513 -17.59 -22.28 18.63
C GLY A 513 -17.73 -23.67 18.01
N GLU A 514 -17.16 -24.67 18.67
CA GLU A 514 -17.33 -26.07 18.29
C GLU A 514 -18.77 -26.54 18.50
N GLY A 515 -19.19 -27.56 17.76
CA GLY A 515 -20.50 -28.17 17.86
C GLY A 515 -21.55 -27.56 16.91
N PRO A 516 -22.83 -27.98 17.07
CA PRO A 516 -23.90 -27.56 16.19
C PRO A 516 -24.16 -26.07 16.22
N VAL A 517 -24.44 -25.48 15.07
CA VAL A 517 -24.84 -24.08 14.92
C VAL A 517 -26.34 -23.99 14.58
N SER A 518 -27.00 -22.94 15.03
CA SER A 518 -28.37 -22.59 14.76
C SER A 518 -28.52 -21.15 14.28
N ALA A 519 -29.70 -20.75 13.87
CA ALA A 519 -30.01 -19.38 13.46
C ALA A 519 -29.68 -18.32 14.53
N GLY A 520 -29.67 -18.70 15.80
CA GLY A 520 -29.35 -17.83 16.93
C GLY A 520 -27.93 -17.96 17.46
N THR A 521 -27.07 -18.75 16.83
CA THR A 521 -25.70 -18.94 17.30
C THR A 521 -24.84 -17.70 16.96
N PHE A 522 -24.30 -17.04 17.99
CA PHE A 522 -23.39 -15.91 17.82
C PHE A 522 -21.96 -16.38 17.57
N ALA A 523 -21.20 -15.55 16.87
CA ALA A 523 -19.77 -15.70 16.79
C ALA A 523 -19.14 -15.60 18.19
N ASN A 524 -18.05 -16.32 18.44
CA ASN A 524 -17.32 -16.31 19.71
C ASN A 524 -16.28 -15.17 19.80
N ALA A 525 -16.10 -14.41 18.72
CA ALA A 525 -15.28 -13.19 18.69
C ALA A 525 -15.86 -12.20 17.68
N SER A 526 -15.74 -10.90 17.97
CA SER A 526 -16.18 -9.84 17.07
C SER A 526 -15.01 -9.27 16.27
N VAL A 527 -15.30 -8.70 15.10
CA VAL A 527 -14.34 -7.97 14.25
C VAL A 527 -14.37 -6.45 14.46
N SER A 528 -14.76 -6.00 15.65
CA SER A 528 -14.92 -4.59 15.98
C SER A 528 -13.60 -3.81 16.11
N THR A 529 -12.48 -4.49 16.41
CA THR A 529 -11.17 -3.86 16.51
C THR A 529 -10.47 -3.75 15.15
N PRO A 530 -9.53 -2.81 14.96
CA PRO A 530 -8.73 -2.73 13.72
C PRO A 530 -7.99 -4.03 13.39
N ALA A 531 -7.42 -4.71 14.39
CA ALA A 531 -6.77 -6.00 14.21
C ALA A 531 -7.76 -7.09 13.76
N ALA A 532 -8.94 -7.16 14.39
CA ALA A 532 -9.98 -8.11 14.00
C ALA A 532 -10.58 -7.81 12.61
N ARG A 533 -10.56 -6.53 12.16
CA ARG A 533 -10.99 -6.17 10.80
C ARG A 533 -10.04 -6.67 9.71
N ALA A 534 -8.73 -6.72 10.00
CA ALA A 534 -7.77 -7.37 9.11
C ALA A 534 -8.01 -8.88 9.01
N ASP A 535 -8.61 -9.48 10.03
CA ASP A 535 -8.87 -10.91 10.17
C ASP A 535 -10.27 -11.34 9.66
N ARG A 536 -11.03 -10.42 9.01
CA ARG A 536 -12.34 -10.73 8.41
C ARG A 536 -12.26 -11.77 7.32
N ARG A 537 -11.14 -11.80 6.62
CA ARG A 537 -10.88 -12.73 5.55
C ARG A 537 -10.09 -13.92 6.07
N THR A 538 -10.60 -15.10 5.84
CA THR A 538 -9.91 -16.35 6.15
C THR A 538 -9.91 -17.22 4.90
N VAL A 539 -8.80 -17.89 4.65
CA VAL A 539 -8.66 -18.89 3.58
C VAL A 539 -8.59 -20.26 4.26
N PHE A 540 -9.41 -21.15 3.80
CA PHE A 540 -9.51 -22.52 4.29
C PHE A 540 -9.06 -23.49 3.22
#